data_4fe668c9ca749d6f5d9a7ad9e831beb7
#
_entry.id   4fe668c9ca749d6f5d9a7ad9e831beb7
#
_cell.length_a   1.000
_cell.length_b   1.000
_cell.length_c   1.000
_cell.angle_alpha   90.00
_cell.angle_beta   90.00
_cell.angle_gamma   90.00
#
_symmetry.space_group_name_H-M   'P 1'
#
loop_
_entity.id
_entity.type
_entity.pdbx_description
1 polymer ?
#
loop_
_entity_poly.entity_id
_entity_poly.type
_entity_poly.pdbx_seq_one_letter_code
_entity_poly.pdbx_strand_id
1 'polypeptide(L)'
;MGLDGMEVIAIAVVIALFVVVLKQFGIWEPLSLEDSADGDLELSMVRHQPEGLDQLQAQTQFTRKELQSLYRGFKNECPSGLVDEETFKTIYSQFFPQGDATTYAHFLFNAFDIDRSGSIRFEDFVIGLSVLLRGSVTEKLRWAFNLYDINKDGYVTKEEMMAIMTSIYDMMGRYTLPSVREDSPSEHVDRFFQKMDRNRDGVVTIDEFIETCQKDENIMASMQLFENVI
;
A
#
# COMPACT_ATOMS: atom_id res chain seq x y z
N MET A 1 -11.34 6.56 26.58
CA MET A 1 -10.58 7.13 25.47
C MET A 1 -9.69 6.01 24.98
N GLY A 2 -10.06 5.27 24.16
CA GLY A 2 -10.60 5.03 22.94
C GLY A 2 -9.78 4.02 22.21
N LEU A 3 -10.26 2.81 22.15
CA LEU A 3 -9.75 1.69 21.33
C LEU A 3 -10.15 1.85 19.83
N ASP A 4 -10.91 2.91 19.54
CA ASP A 4 -11.39 3.22 18.19
C ASP A 4 -10.28 3.72 17.24
N GLY A 5 -9.09 4.08 17.78
CA GLY A 5 -7.95 4.48 16.97
C GLY A 5 -7.21 3.34 16.25
N MET A 6 -7.39 2.12 16.68
CA MET A 6 -6.60 0.99 16.15
C MET A 6 -7.25 0.31 14.93
N GLU A 7 -8.56 0.41 14.77
CA GLU A 7 -9.26 -0.01 13.54
C GLU A 7 -8.84 0.86 12.34
N VAL A 8 -8.57 2.14 12.61
CA VAL A 8 -8.02 3.11 11.67
C VAL A 8 -6.59 2.77 11.28
N ILE A 9 -5.81 2.22 12.21
CA ILE A 9 -4.39 1.94 12.03
C ILE A 9 -4.17 0.93 10.92
N ALA A 10 -5.00 -0.10 10.76
CA ALA A 10 -4.76 -1.13 9.76
C ALA A 10 -4.79 -0.58 8.32
N ILE A 11 -5.77 0.23 7.97
CA ILE A 11 -5.86 0.81 6.62
C ILE A 11 -4.91 2.00 6.47
N ALA A 12 -4.80 2.86 7.50
CA ALA A 12 -3.89 3.99 7.51
C ALA A 12 -2.42 3.54 7.59
N VAL A 13 -2.11 2.49 8.34
CA VAL A 13 -0.76 1.91 8.41
C VAL A 13 -0.33 1.37 7.06
N VAL A 14 -1.21 0.70 6.31
CA VAL A 14 -0.91 0.26 4.94
C VAL A 14 -0.43 1.43 4.09
N ILE A 15 -1.16 2.54 4.13
CA ILE A 15 -0.84 3.72 3.32
C ILE A 15 0.37 4.48 3.89
N ALA A 16 0.44 4.68 5.23
CA ALA A 16 1.54 5.39 5.88
C ALA A 16 2.88 4.69 5.70
N LEU A 17 2.90 3.38 5.84
CA LEU A 17 4.09 2.57 5.69
C LEU A 17 4.61 2.61 4.25
N PHE A 18 3.72 2.62 3.27
CA PHE A 18 4.10 2.76 1.88
C PHE A 18 4.73 4.13 1.58
N VAL A 19 4.23 5.21 2.18
CA VAL A 19 4.81 6.56 2.07
C VAL A 19 6.21 6.61 2.71
N VAL A 20 6.43 5.93 3.83
CA VAL A 20 7.76 5.84 4.46
C VAL A 20 8.74 5.11 3.55
N VAL A 21 8.31 4.02 2.94
CA VAL A 21 9.11 3.27 1.94
C VAL A 21 9.52 4.19 0.80
N LEU A 22 8.61 4.95 0.24
CA LEU A 22 8.91 5.87 -0.87
C LEU A 22 9.89 6.98 -0.49
N LYS A 23 9.79 7.53 0.74
CA LYS A 23 10.74 8.53 1.24
C LYS A 23 12.15 7.99 1.30
N GLN A 24 12.32 6.74 1.68
CA GLN A 24 13.63 6.12 1.86
C GLN A 24 14.28 5.74 0.52
N PHE A 25 13.47 5.45 -0.50
CA PHE A 25 13.96 5.26 -1.88
C PHE A 25 14.40 6.56 -2.58
N GLY A 26 14.42 7.70 -1.87
CA GLY A 26 14.74 8.98 -2.49
C GLY A 26 13.73 9.44 -3.55
N ILE A 27 12.58 8.75 -3.62
CA ILE A 27 11.48 9.08 -4.52
C ILE A 27 10.70 10.27 -3.97
N TRP A 28 10.97 10.62 -2.71
CA TRP A 28 10.31 11.68 -1.96
C TRP A 28 11.24 12.83 -1.57
N GLU A 29 12.08 13.30 -2.41
CA GLU A 29 12.53 14.68 -2.23
C GLU A 29 11.41 15.59 -2.75
N PRO A 30 10.96 16.60 -1.95
CA PRO A 30 10.09 17.62 -2.52
C PRO A 30 10.85 18.17 -3.72
N LEU A 31 10.24 18.07 -4.90
CA LEU A 31 10.73 18.68 -6.13
C LEU A 31 10.84 20.18 -5.84
N SER A 32 11.98 20.63 -5.31
CA SER A 32 12.33 22.03 -5.32
C SER A 32 12.38 22.42 -6.79
N LEU A 33 11.47 23.32 -7.14
CA LEU A 33 11.39 23.98 -8.43
C LEU A 33 12.66 24.85 -8.61
N GLU A 34 13.80 24.24 -8.74
CA GLU A 34 14.99 24.92 -9.24
C GLU A 34 15.26 24.36 -10.64
N ASP A 35 14.95 25.24 -11.59
CA ASP A 35 15.34 25.17 -12.98
C ASP A 35 16.77 24.63 -13.12
N SER A 36 16.89 23.42 -13.64
CA SER A 36 18.12 22.97 -14.24
C SER A 36 17.80 22.55 -15.67
N ALA A 37 18.01 23.48 -16.57
CA ALA A 37 17.92 23.33 -18.02
C ALA A 37 18.94 22.35 -18.60
N ASP A 38 19.50 21.45 -17.78
CA ASP A 38 20.59 20.54 -18.15
C ASP A 38 20.17 19.06 -18.18
N GLY A 39 18.87 18.78 -18.06
CA GLY A 39 18.33 17.41 -17.98
C GLY A 39 18.24 16.63 -19.30
N ASP A 40 18.45 17.27 -20.44
CA ASP A 40 18.24 16.62 -21.75
C ASP A 40 19.46 15.79 -22.23
N LEU A 41 20.63 15.99 -21.63
CA LEU A 41 21.87 15.30 -22.07
C LEU A 41 22.14 13.96 -21.34
N GLU A 42 21.63 13.77 -20.13
CA GLU A 42 21.79 12.49 -19.40
C GLU A 42 20.78 11.41 -19.77
N LEU A 43 19.65 11.78 -20.37
CA LEU A 43 18.61 10.83 -20.81
C LEU A 43 19.04 9.91 -21.97
N SER A 44 20.15 10.22 -22.65
CA SER A 44 20.65 9.41 -23.77
C SER A 44 21.37 8.12 -23.35
N MET A 45 21.72 7.97 -22.07
CA MET A 45 22.40 6.75 -21.55
C MET A 45 21.46 5.69 -21.00
N VAL A 46 20.20 6.01 -20.71
CA VAL A 46 19.21 5.01 -20.29
C VAL A 46 18.51 4.47 -21.53
N ARG A 47 19.07 3.45 -22.14
CA ARG A 47 18.62 2.81 -23.38
C ARG A 47 17.30 2.02 -23.30
N HIS A 48 16.56 2.08 -22.19
CA HIS A 48 15.25 1.51 -22.05
C HIS A 48 14.32 2.55 -21.41
N GLN A 49 13.69 3.36 -22.23
CA GLN A 49 12.44 4.00 -21.83
C GLN A 49 11.39 2.88 -21.71
N PRO A 50 10.59 2.84 -20.64
CA PRO A 50 9.45 1.93 -20.61
C PRO A 50 8.59 2.24 -21.82
N GLU A 51 8.32 1.22 -22.63
CA GLU A 51 7.37 1.35 -23.72
C GLU A 51 6.04 1.69 -23.06
N GLY A 52 5.62 2.94 -23.12
CA GLY A 52 4.32 3.33 -22.56
C GLY A 52 4.29 4.42 -21.50
N LEU A 53 5.35 5.25 -21.29
CA LEU A 53 5.26 6.40 -20.37
C LEU A 53 4.02 7.28 -20.64
N ASP A 54 3.66 7.47 -21.91
CA ASP A 54 2.46 8.22 -22.29
C ASP A 54 1.19 7.48 -21.89
N GLN A 55 1.21 6.15 -21.95
CA GLN A 55 0.11 5.30 -21.52
C GLN A 55 -0.02 5.30 -19.98
N LEU A 56 1.11 5.21 -19.25
CA LEU A 56 1.12 5.32 -17.80
C LEU A 56 0.66 6.71 -17.33
N GLN A 57 1.05 7.78 -18.02
CA GLN A 57 0.57 9.13 -17.74
C GLN A 57 -0.95 9.26 -17.92
N ALA A 58 -1.53 8.54 -18.87
CA ALA A 58 -2.98 8.51 -19.09
C ALA A 58 -3.72 7.64 -18.05
N GLN A 59 -3.06 6.64 -17.48
CA GLN A 59 -3.64 5.70 -16.52
C GLN A 59 -3.42 6.09 -15.06
N THR A 60 -2.47 6.99 -14.79
CA THR A 60 -2.10 7.41 -13.45
C THR A 60 -2.24 8.91 -13.28
N GLN A 61 -2.26 9.39 -12.05
CA GLN A 61 -2.29 10.82 -11.76
C GLN A 61 -0.89 11.44 -11.66
N PHE A 62 0.13 10.76 -12.20
CA PHE A 62 1.50 11.25 -12.24
C PHE A 62 1.80 11.99 -13.54
N THR A 63 2.58 13.06 -13.42
CA THR A 63 3.16 13.74 -14.58
C THR A 63 4.29 12.92 -15.20
N ARG A 64 4.64 13.19 -16.44
CA ARG A 64 5.75 12.53 -17.12
C ARG A 64 7.09 12.64 -16.37
N LYS A 65 7.36 13.80 -15.76
CA LYS A 65 8.59 14.03 -14.96
C LYS A 65 8.60 13.15 -13.72
N GLU A 66 7.49 13.03 -13.02
CA GLU A 66 7.36 12.16 -11.85
C GLU A 66 7.52 10.69 -12.24
N LEU A 67 6.90 10.24 -13.32
CA LEU A 67 7.07 8.87 -13.83
C LEU A 67 8.52 8.55 -14.18
N GLN A 68 9.24 9.50 -14.77
CA GLN A 68 10.67 9.34 -15.06
C GLN A 68 11.51 9.24 -13.79
N SER A 69 11.19 10.03 -12.75
CA SER A 69 11.88 9.98 -11.46
C SER A 69 11.61 8.64 -10.74
N LEU A 70 10.34 8.24 -10.70
CA LEU A 70 9.91 6.94 -10.15
C LEU A 70 10.59 5.77 -10.87
N TYR A 71 10.70 5.84 -12.20
CA TYR A 71 11.38 4.81 -12.99
C TYR A 71 12.87 4.70 -12.67
N ARG A 72 13.55 5.83 -12.51
CA ARG A 72 14.97 5.82 -12.12
C ARG A 72 15.15 5.17 -10.74
N GLY A 73 14.35 5.58 -9.73
CA GLY A 73 14.37 4.98 -8.41
C GLY A 73 14.11 3.48 -8.45
N PHE A 74 13.06 3.07 -9.16
CA PHE A 74 12.72 1.66 -9.34
C PHE A 74 13.87 0.85 -9.99
N LYS A 75 14.49 1.39 -11.03
CA LYS A 75 15.60 0.72 -11.73
C LYS A 75 16.90 0.69 -10.92
N ASN A 76 17.11 1.65 -10.01
CA ASN A 76 18.26 1.64 -9.11
C ASN A 76 18.17 0.47 -8.11
N GLU A 77 16.98 0.27 -7.53
CA GLU A 77 16.75 -0.82 -6.57
C GLU A 77 16.55 -2.18 -7.28
N CYS A 78 15.96 -2.15 -8.45
CA CYS A 78 15.62 -3.34 -9.24
C CYS A 78 16.13 -3.22 -10.67
N PRO A 79 17.45 -3.44 -10.90
CA PRO A 79 18.07 -3.27 -12.22
C PRO A 79 17.46 -4.17 -13.31
N SER A 80 16.93 -5.33 -12.94
CA SER A 80 16.21 -6.23 -13.85
C SER A 80 14.92 -5.59 -14.44
N GLY A 81 14.32 -4.64 -13.70
CA GLY A 81 13.01 -4.08 -14.01
C GLY A 81 11.84 -4.93 -13.54
N LEU A 82 12.12 -5.99 -12.79
CA LEU A 82 11.15 -6.91 -12.18
C LEU A 82 11.49 -7.08 -10.71
N VAL A 83 10.48 -7.08 -9.86
CA VAL A 83 10.61 -7.38 -8.43
C VAL A 83 9.87 -8.66 -8.16
N ASP A 84 10.60 -9.73 -7.86
CA ASP A 84 10.01 -10.96 -7.37
C ASP A 84 9.63 -10.84 -5.88
N GLU A 85 8.88 -11.79 -5.38
CA GLU A 85 8.37 -11.76 -4.01
C GLU A 85 9.48 -11.73 -2.96
N GLU A 86 10.55 -12.50 -3.15
CA GLU A 86 11.67 -12.56 -2.20
C GLU A 86 12.47 -11.25 -2.15
N THR A 87 12.68 -10.63 -3.30
CA THR A 87 13.29 -9.30 -3.39
C THR A 87 12.40 -8.27 -2.72
N PHE A 88 11.08 -8.32 -2.95
CA PHE A 88 10.11 -7.41 -2.32
C PHE A 88 10.11 -7.56 -0.79
N LYS A 89 10.06 -8.78 -0.27
CA LYS A 89 10.14 -9.07 1.18
C LYS A 89 11.45 -8.53 1.78
N THR A 90 12.57 -8.74 1.09
CA THR A 90 13.88 -8.28 1.54
C THR A 90 13.92 -6.75 1.64
N ILE A 91 13.47 -6.05 0.61
CA ILE A 91 13.40 -4.59 0.59
C ILE A 91 12.45 -4.11 1.69
N TYR A 92 11.26 -4.69 1.79
CA TYR A 92 10.23 -4.26 2.74
C TYR A 92 10.67 -4.45 4.20
N SER A 93 11.36 -5.55 4.51
CA SER A 93 11.86 -5.85 5.86
C SER A 93 12.90 -4.84 6.38
N GLN A 94 13.62 -4.15 5.50
CA GLN A 94 14.58 -3.12 5.91
C GLN A 94 13.92 -1.93 6.60
N PHE A 95 12.63 -1.69 6.35
CA PHE A 95 11.87 -0.59 6.95
C PHE A 95 11.32 -0.94 8.34
N PHE A 96 11.27 -2.23 8.68
CA PHE A 96 10.72 -2.74 9.94
C PHE A 96 11.72 -3.62 10.70
N PRO A 97 12.88 -3.08 11.06
CA PRO A 97 13.95 -3.89 11.67
C PRO A 97 13.60 -4.42 13.06
N GLN A 98 12.50 -3.96 13.68
CA GLN A 98 12.05 -4.32 15.02
C GLN A 98 10.94 -5.39 15.02
N GLY A 99 10.44 -5.78 13.86
CA GLY A 99 9.36 -6.74 13.71
C GLY A 99 9.63 -7.71 12.56
N ASP A 100 8.69 -8.62 12.35
CA ASP A 100 8.69 -9.53 11.20
C ASP A 100 7.71 -9.03 10.14
N ALA A 101 8.24 -8.43 9.08
CA ALA A 101 7.45 -7.90 7.98
C ALA A 101 7.19 -8.94 6.86
N THR A 102 7.70 -10.15 6.97
CA THR A 102 7.70 -11.14 5.89
C THR A 102 6.29 -11.49 5.41
N THR A 103 5.39 -11.79 6.36
CA THR A 103 4.01 -12.19 6.04
C THR A 103 3.21 -11.01 5.47
N TYR A 104 3.37 -9.82 6.05
CA TYR A 104 2.67 -8.64 5.53
C TYR A 104 3.17 -8.26 4.13
N ALA A 105 4.50 -8.33 3.90
CA ALA A 105 5.09 -8.09 2.59
C ALA A 105 4.59 -9.08 1.53
N HIS A 106 4.33 -10.34 1.90
CA HIS A 106 3.70 -11.32 1.02
C HIS A 106 2.29 -10.87 0.58
N PHE A 107 1.43 -10.47 1.52
CA PHE A 107 0.09 -9.99 1.17
C PHE A 107 0.13 -8.71 0.33
N LEU A 108 1.04 -7.80 0.67
CA LEU A 108 1.21 -6.56 -0.06
C LEU A 108 1.73 -6.81 -1.49
N PHE A 109 2.68 -7.73 -1.67
CA PHE A 109 3.14 -8.17 -2.98
C PHE A 109 1.98 -8.68 -3.85
N ASN A 110 1.13 -9.54 -3.31
CA ASN A 110 -0.04 -10.07 -4.01
C ASN A 110 -1.10 -9.00 -4.34
N ALA A 111 -1.13 -7.90 -3.60
CA ALA A 111 -2.01 -6.78 -3.91
C ALA A 111 -1.49 -5.94 -5.08
N PHE A 112 -0.17 -5.89 -5.29
CA PHE A 112 0.46 -5.23 -6.44
C PHE A 112 0.57 -6.12 -7.67
N ASP A 113 0.82 -7.41 -7.50
CA ASP A 113 0.89 -8.40 -8.59
C ASP A 113 -0.51 -8.80 -9.07
N ILE A 114 -1.19 -7.86 -9.75
CA ILE A 114 -2.60 -7.99 -10.15
C ILE A 114 -2.78 -9.13 -11.17
N ASP A 115 -1.84 -9.29 -12.09
CA ASP A 115 -1.88 -10.32 -13.14
C ASP A 115 -1.37 -11.69 -12.66
N ARG A 116 -0.93 -11.79 -11.40
CA ARG A 116 -0.37 -13.00 -10.78
C ARG A 116 0.79 -13.60 -11.58
N SER A 117 1.62 -12.72 -12.14
CA SER A 117 2.82 -13.12 -12.91
C SER A 117 3.96 -13.62 -12.02
N GLY A 118 3.87 -13.42 -10.70
CA GLY A 118 4.92 -13.71 -9.72
C GLY A 118 6.00 -12.64 -9.67
N SER A 119 5.75 -11.49 -10.30
CA SER A 119 6.67 -10.36 -10.28
C SER A 119 5.96 -9.03 -10.49
N ILE A 120 6.35 -8.01 -9.73
CA ILE A 120 5.86 -6.64 -9.88
C ILE A 120 6.72 -5.94 -10.93
N ARG A 121 6.09 -5.43 -11.97
CA ARG A 121 6.69 -4.56 -12.97
C ARG A 121 6.57 -3.09 -12.55
N PHE A 122 7.31 -2.24 -13.22
CA PHE A 122 7.20 -0.79 -12.98
C PHE A 122 5.76 -0.27 -13.18
N GLU A 123 5.07 -0.77 -14.19
CA GLU A 123 3.69 -0.44 -14.48
C GLU A 123 2.76 -0.77 -13.32
N ASP A 124 2.83 -1.99 -12.79
CA ASP A 124 2.02 -2.47 -11.66
C ASP A 124 2.28 -1.62 -10.42
N PHE A 125 3.56 -1.36 -10.15
CA PHE A 125 4.00 -0.53 -9.04
C PHE A 125 3.44 0.89 -9.12
N VAL A 126 3.56 1.55 -10.28
CA VAL A 126 3.15 2.93 -10.46
C VAL A 126 1.63 3.10 -10.46
N ILE A 127 0.88 2.13 -11.01
CA ILE A 127 -0.59 2.15 -10.98
C ILE A 127 -1.07 2.01 -9.53
N GLY A 128 -0.57 1.03 -8.78
CA GLY A 128 -0.91 0.86 -7.37
C GLY A 128 -0.54 2.09 -6.54
N LEU A 129 0.65 2.66 -6.78
CA LEU A 129 1.12 3.87 -6.14
C LEU A 129 0.23 5.08 -6.43
N SER A 130 -0.21 5.26 -7.66
CA SER A 130 -1.11 6.33 -8.05
C SER A 130 -2.44 6.26 -7.29
N VAL A 131 -3.02 5.06 -7.15
CA VAL A 131 -4.24 4.86 -6.37
C VAL A 131 -4.00 5.22 -4.91
N LEU A 132 -2.94 4.71 -4.30
CA LEU A 132 -2.67 4.91 -2.88
C LEU A 132 -2.39 6.37 -2.51
N LEU A 133 -1.65 7.09 -3.35
CA LEU A 133 -1.27 8.48 -3.08
C LEU A 133 -2.32 9.49 -3.54
N ARG A 134 -2.88 9.31 -4.74
CA ARG A 134 -3.70 10.33 -5.42
C ARG A 134 -5.10 9.86 -5.78
N GLY A 135 -5.41 8.60 -5.56
CA GLY A 135 -6.74 8.05 -5.82
C GLY A 135 -7.79 8.66 -4.90
N SER A 136 -9.03 8.65 -5.36
CA SER A 136 -10.19 8.98 -4.54
C SER A 136 -10.30 8.03 -3.33
N VAL A 137 -11.01 8.43 -2.30
CA VAL A 137 -11.26 7.59 -1.13
C VAL A 137 -11.81 6.21 -1.54
N THR A 138 -12.74 6.19 -2.49
CA THR A 138 -13.32 4.92 -2.97
C THR A 138 -12.30 4.04 -3.66
N GLU A 139 -11.37 4.59 -4.45
CA GLU A 139 -10.30 3.82 -5.09
C GLU A 139 -9.32 3.27 -4.07
N LYS A 140 -8.95 4.06 -3.06
CA LYS A 140 -8.10 3.61 -1.94
C LYS A 140 -8.77 2.49 -1.16
N LEU A 141 -10.07 2.59 -0.88
CA LEU A 141 -10.83 1.55 -0.19
C LEU A 141 -10.96 0.27 -1.02
N ARG A 142 -11.15 0.38 -2.34
CA ARG A 142 -11.13 -0.79 -3.24
C ARG A 142 -9.78 -1.48 -3.26
N TRP A 143 -8.71 -0.71 -3.24
CA TRP A 143 -7.36 -1.25 -3.16
C TRP A 143 -7.11 -1.95 -1.81
N ALA A 144 -7.57 -1.35 -0.69
CA ALA A 144 -7.50 -1.96 0.63
C ALA A 144 -8.33 -3.25 0.71
N PHE A 145 -9.54 -3.26 0.16
CA PHE A 145 -10.34 -4.49 0.06
C PHE A 145 -9.57 -5.60 -0.67
N ASN A 146 -8.91 -5.26 -1.78
CA ASN A 146 -8.09 -6.19 -2.54
C ASN A 146 -6.90 -6.75 -1.74
N LEU A 147 -6.36 -6.00 -0.77
CA LEU A 147 -5.33 -6.49 0.12
C LEU A 147 -5.88 -7.52 1.12
N TYR A 148 -7.10 -7.29 1.64
CA TYR A 148 -7.78 -8.18 2.58
C TYR A 148 -8.34 -9.45 1.93
N ASP A 149 -8.81 -9.37 0.69
CA ASP A 149 -9.26 -10.52 -0.11
C ASP A 149 -8.03 -11.31 -0.60
N ILE A 150 -7.53 -12.19 0.25
CA ILE A 150 -6.26 -12.91 0.03
C ILE A 150 -6.39 -13.93 -1.11
N ASN A 151 -7.52 -14.65 -1.14
CA ASN A 151 -7.76 -15.71 -2.13
C ASN A 151 -8.33 -15.16 -3.47
N LYS A 152 -8.72 -13.86 -3.48
CA LYS A 152 -9.29 -13.15 -4.63
C LYS A 152 -10.62 -13.75 -5.12
N ASP A 153 -11.47 -14.17 -4.20
CA ASP A 153 -12.81 -14.67 -4.51
C ASP A 153 -13.89 -13.57 -4.51
N GLY A 154 -13.52 -12.34 -4.15
CA GLY A 154 -14.40 -11.17 -4.14
C GLY A 154 -15.10 -10.94 -2.79
N TYR A 155 -14.73 -11.70 -1.77
CA TYR A 155 -15.21 -11.59 -0.40
C TYR A 155 -14.05 -11.50 0.58
N VAL A 156 -14.29 -10.91 1.73
CA VAL A 156 -13.33 -10.93 2.84
C VAL A 156 -13.95 -11.73 3.99
N THR A 157 -13.28 -12.80 4.37
CA THR A 157 -13.63 -13.63 5.53
C THR A 157 -12.99 -13.08 6.80
N LYS A 158 -13.51 -13.51 7.95
CA LYS A 158 -12.91 -13.16 9.24
C LYS A 158 -11.49 -13.70 9.38
N GLU A 159 -11.22 -14.88 8.83
CA GLU A 159 -9.92 -15.53 8.80
C GLU A 159 -8.89 -14.73 8.00
N GLU A 160 -9.26 -14.23 6.85
CA GLU A 160 -8.41 -13.37 6.02
C GLU A 160 -8.11 -12.05 6.73
N MET A 161 -9.14 -11.43 7.31
CA MET A 161 -8.97 -10.21 8.10
C MET A 161 -8.02 -10.45 9.28
N MET A 162 -8.15 -11.60 9.95
CA MET A 162 -7.26 -12.01 11.05
C MET A 162 -5.81 -12.17 10.57
N ALA A 163 -5.62 -12.81 9.42
CA ALA A 163 -4.28 -13.03 8.86
C ALA A 163 -3.57 -11.69 8.55
N ILE A 164 -4.26 -10.74 7.93
CA ILE A 164 -3.72 -9.41 7.66
C ILE A 164 -3.41 -8.67 8.98
N MET A 165 -4.36 -8.64 9.93
CA MET A 165 -4.17 -7.96 11.20
C MET A 165 -3.00 -8.53 11.98
N THR A 166 -2.90 -9.85 12.10
CA THR A 166 -1.78 -10.51 12.77
C THR A 166 -0.45 -10.14 12.11
N SER A 167 -0.38 -10.15 10.79
CA SER A 167 0.83 -9.79 10.05
C SER A 167 1.27 -8.33 10.28
N ILE A 168 0.31 -7.40 10.44
CA ILE A 168 0.59 -6.01 10.80
C ILE A 168 1.18 -5.92 12.21
N TYR A 169 0.62 -6.65 13.17
CA TYR A 169 1.14 -6.68 14.55
C TYR A 169 2.56 -7.26 14.60
N ASP A 170 2.82 -8.34 13.87
CA ASP A 170 4.16 -8.95 13.78
C ASP A 170 5.17 -7.97 13.18
N MET A 171 4.78 -7.27 12.12
CA MET A 171 5.61 -6.27 11.45
C MET A 171 5.94 -5.08 12.36
N MET A 172 4.97 -4.58 13.13
CA MET A 172 5.17 -3.44 14.02
C MET A 172 6.02 -3.79 15.25
N GLY A 173 6.11 -5.05 15.61
CA GLY A 173 6.89 -5.55 16.72
C GLY A 173 6.33 -5.15 18.09
N ARG A 174 6.87 -5.76 19.15
CA ARG A 174 6.37 -5.61 20.53
C ARG A 174 6.62 -4.23 21.17
N TYR A 175 7.47 -3.40 20.57
CA TYR A 175 7.92 -2.14 21.16
C TYR A 175 7.14 -0.89 20.72
N THR A 176 6.35 -0.99 19.68
CA THR A 176 5.63 0.16 19.12
C THR A 176 4.20 0.31 19.66
N LEU A 177 3.67 -0.71 20.30
CA LEU A 177 2.34 -0.68 20.90
C LEU A 177 2.44 -0.87 22.42
N PRO A 178 1.73 -0.08 23.24
CA PRO A 178 1.70 -0.28 24.68
C PRO A 178 1.13 -1.68 24.96
N SER A 179 1.95 -2.55 25.53
CA SER A 179 1.63 -3.91 26.00
C SER A 179 0.34 -4.49 25.40
N VAL A 180 0.39 -4.86 24.13
CA VAL A 180 -0.73 -5.52 23.46
C VAL A 180 -0.86 -6.90 24.10
N ARG A 181 -1.99 -7.17 24.75
CA ARG A 181 -2.33 -8.50 25.26
C ARG A 181 -2.37 -9.45 24.06
N GLU A 182 -2.03 -10.71 24.29
CA GLU A 182 -2.01 -11.77 23.26
C GLU A 182 -3.37 -11.91 22.50
N ASP A 183 -4.47 -11.47 23.13
CA ASP A 183 -5.84 -11.53 22.59
C ASP A 183 -6.23 -10.29 21.73
N SER A 184 -5.39 -9.29 21.68
CA SER A 184 -5.72 -7.99 21.07
C SER A 184 -6.10 -8.05 19.57
N PRO A 185 -5.38 -8.79 18.69
CA PRO A 185 -5.76 -8.89 17.28
C PRO A 185 -7.14 -9.51 17.07
N SER A 186 -7.49 -10.55 17.84
CA SER A 186 -8.76 -11.25 17.73
C SER A 186 -9.95 -10.36 18.11
N GLU A 187 -9.85 -9.66 19.24
CA GLU A 187 -10.93 -8.75 19.68
C GLU A 187 -11.15 -7.60 18.68
N HIS A 188 -10.08 -7.09 18.08
CA HIS A 188 -10.17 -6.04 17.08
C HIS A 188 -10.84 -6.54 15.80
N VAL A 189 -10.43 -7.71 15.32
CA VAL A 189 -11.03 -8.33 14.14
C VAL A 189 -12.50 -8.66 14.38
N ASP A 190 -12.85 -9.20 15.54
CA ASP A 190 -14.24 -9.50 15.87
C ASP A 190 -15.14 -8.27 15.80
N ARG A 191 -14.66 -7.18 16.38
CA ARG A 191 -15.41 -5.92 16.41
C ARG A 191 -15.52 -5.31 15.01
N PHE A 192 -14.41 -5.30 14.26
CA PHE A 192 -14.36 -4.72 12.92
C PHE A 192 -15.19 -5.54 11.94
N PHE A 193 -15.06 -6.86 11.97
CA PHE A 193 -15.83 -7.77 11.14
C PHE A 193 -17.34 -7.64 11.40
N GLN A 194 -17.76 -7.56 12.66
CA GLN A 194 -19.19 -7.38 13.02
C GLN A 194 -19.76 -6.05 12.53
N LYS A 195 -18.95 -5.00 12.40
CA LYS A 195 -19.41 -3.74 11.81
C LYS A 195 -19.57 -3.83 10.30
N MET A 196 -18.73 -4.62 9.63
CA MET A 196 -18.69 -4.74 8.18
C MET A 196 -19.70 -5.75 7.65
N ASP A 197 -19.75 -6.94 8.22
CA ASP A 197 -20.73 -8.00 7.88
C ASP A 197 -22.14 -7.61 8.38
N ARG A 198 -22.82 -6.78 7.59
CA ARG A 198 -24.11 -6.19 7.98
C ARG A 198 -25.26 -7.15 7.85
N ASN A 199 -25.22 -8.02 6.85
CA ASN A 199 -26.24 -9.04 6.59
C ASN A 199 -26.02 -10.31 7.43
N ARG A 200 -24.85 -10.44 8.08
CA ARG A 200 -24.44 -11.56 8.93
C ARG A 200 -24.39 -12.90 8.19
N ASP A 201 -23.89 -12.87 6.98
CA ASP A 201 -23.70 -14.08 6.17
C ASP A 201 -22.30 -14.72 6.35
N GLY A 202 -21.43 -14.08 7.14
CA GLY A 202 -20.10 -14.59 7.48
C GLY A 202 -19.00 -14.15 6.51
N VAL A 203 -19.32 -13.28 5.55
CA VAL A 203 -18.36 -12.68 4.63
C VAL A 203 -18.62 -11.18 4.48
N VAL A 204 -17.63 -10.43 4.07
CA VAL A 204 -17.75 -8.99 3.77
C VAL A 204 -17.59 -8.78 2.28
N THR A 205 -18.59 -8.22 1.65
CA THR A 205 -18.55 -7.79 0.25
C THR A 205 -17.82 -6.46 0.11
N ILE A 206 -17.38 -6.14 -1.11
CA ILE A 206 -16.73 -4.85 -1.40
C ILE A 206 -17.64 -3.65 -1.09
N ASP A 207 -18.95 -3.79 -1.32
CA ASP A 207 -19.91 -2.71 -1.05
C ASP A 207 -20.10 -2.50 0.46
N GLU A 208 -20.22 -3.57 1.25
CA GLU A 208 -20.28 -3.51 2.72
C GLU A 208 -18.99 -2.89 3.30
N PHE A 209 -17.84 -3.28 2.79
CA PHE A 209 -16.54 -2.73 3.18
C PHE A 209 -16.49 -1.21 2.94
N ILE A 210 -16.78 -0.79 1.71
CA ILE A 210 -16.74 0.63 1.33
C ILE A 210 -17.75 1.45 2.13
N GLU A 211 -19.01 0.99 2.21
CA GLU A 211 -20.05 1.72 2.95
C GLU A 211 -19.73 1.86 4.44
N THR A 212 -19.15 0.83 5.05
CA THR A 212 -18.80 0.87 6.47
C THR A 212 -17.63 1.78 6.72
N CYS A 213 -16.56 1.69 5.90
CA CYS A 213 -15.40 2.56 6.00
C CYS A 213 -15.74 4.03 5.77
N GLN A 214 -16.61 4.34 4.80
CA GLN A 214 -17.02 5.72 4.51
C GLN A 214 -17.86 6.35 5.64
N LYS A 215 -18.51 5.55 6.47
CA LYS A 215 -19.28 6.03 7.62
C LYS A 215 -18.44 6.18 8.88
N ASP A 216 -17.23 5.66 8.90
CA ASP A 216 -16.32 5.74 10.03
C ASP A 216 -15.45 7.00 9.90
N GLU A 217 -15.70 7.99 10.78
CA GLU A 217 -15.01 9.29 10.77
C GLU A 217 -13.50 9.14 10.98
N ASN A 218 -13.06 8.15 11.73
CA ASN A 218 -11.65 7.93 11.99
C ASN A 218 -10.93 7.38 10.76
N ILE A 219 -11.55 6.40 10.07
CA ILE A 219 -11.02 5.87 8.81
C ILE A 219 -10.94 6.98 7.78
N MET A 220 -12.00 7.77 7.65
CA MET A 220 -12.05 8.89 6.69
C MET A 220 -11.00 9.96 7.02
N ALA A 221 -10.83 10.32 8.29
CA ALA A 221 -9.81 11.27 8.71
C ALA A 221 -8.38 10.76 8.42
N SER A 222 -8.13 9.47 8.65
CA SER A 222 -6.82 8.87 8.35
C SER A 222 -6.51 8.88 6.86
N MET A 223 -7.48 8.66 6.00
CA MET A 223 -7.30 8.73 4.55
C MET A 223 -6.98 10.14 4.04
N GLN A 224 -7.55 11.17 4.68
CA GLN A 224 -7.28 12.57 4.36
C GLN A 224 -5.88 13.03 4.79
N LEU A 225 -5.29 12.42 5.82
CA LEU A 225 -3.91 12.74 6.21
C LEU A 225 -2.89 12.56 5.08
N PHE A 226 -3.19 11.70 4.13
CA PHE A 226 -2.31 11.42 2.98
C PHE A 226 -2.59 12.32 1.77
N GLU A 227 -3.73 12.99 1.71
CA GLU A 227 -4.03 13.96 0.64
C GLU A 227 -3.19 15.23 0.75
N ASN A 228 -2.71 15.56 1.96
CA ASN A 228 -1.94 16.77 2.24
C ASN A 228 -0.41 16.55 2.29
N VAL A 229 0.07 15.36 1.99
CA VAL A 229 1.50 15.01 2.11
C VAL A 229 2.24 15.14 0.77
N ILE A 230 1.53 15.46 -0.33
CA ILE A 230 2.11 15.59 -1.68
C ILE A 230 1.89 17.00 -2.22
#